data_bea3b2fffceabd0dd2d3caf9c1f8ffce
#
_entry.id   bea3b2fffceabd0dd2d3caf9c1f8ffce
#
_cell.length_a   1.000
_cell.length_b   1.000
_cell.length_c   1.000
_cell.angle_alpha   90.00
_cell.angle_beta   90.00
_cell.angle_gamma   90.00
#
_symmetry.space_group_name_H-M   'P 1'
#
loop_
_entity.id
_entity.type
_entity.pdbx_description
1 polymer ?
#
loop_
_entity_poly.entity_id
_entity_poly.type
_entity_poly.pdbx_seq_one_letter_code
_entity_poly.pdbx_strand_id
1 'polypeptide(L)'
;MLLSAKAIVYGDDINTDLIIAGKYTKTLDIGALSSHCMEDLDPDFHQKCEGGAIVVAGKYFGCGSSREQAPTALKESGVQCVAAKSFSRIFYRSAINIGLPLIECDTSTIREGDTLEYELGGSELRNLTTGEAIPVKPLPALMQNILRCGGMVEVMKKYGGFHRFTKEVTMNNG
;
A
#
# COMPACT_ATOMS: atom_id res chain seq x y z
N MET A 1 13.76 4.71 -2.27
CA MET A 1 13.22 3.35 -2.05
C MET A 1 12.51 2.95 -3.32
N LEU A 2 13.10 2.02 -4.05
CA LEU A 2 12.56 1.48 -5.30
C LEU A 2 11.65 0.29 -4.96
N LEU A 3 10.46 0.27 -5.53
CA LEU A 3 9.46 -0.80 -5.44
C LEU A 3 9.33 -1.39 -6.85
N SER A 4 9.44 -2.70 -6.99
CA SER A 4 9.28 -3.36 -8.28
C SER A 4 8.71 -4.76 -8.09
N ALA A 5 7.57 -5.04 -8.72
CA ALA A 5 6.89 -6.32 -8.64
C ALA A 5 5.84 -6.48 -9.74
N LYS A 6 5.25 -7.66 -9.82
CA LYS A 6 4.11 -7.94 -10.71
C LYS A 6 2.82 -7.31 -10.17
N ALA A 7 1.99 -6.83 -11.09
CA ALA A 7 0.67 -6.31 -10.82
C ALA A 7 -0.34 -7.44 -10.58
N ILE A 8 -1.14 -7.31 -9.52
CA ILE A 8 -2.36 -8.07 -9.29
C ILE A 8 -3.51 -7.08 -9.42
N VAL A 9 -4.39 -7.25 -10.42
CA VAL A 9 -5.34 -6.23 -10.84
C VAL A 9 -6.76 -6.54 -10.36
N TYR A 10 -7.38 -5.56 -9.71
CA TYR A 10 -8.77 -5.60 -9.25
C TYR A 10 -9.56 -4.39 -9.78
N GLY A 11 -10.89 -4.46 -9.65
CA GLY A 11 -11.80 -3.39 -10.07
C GLY A 11 -11.94 -2.25 -9.07
N ASP A 12 -13.07 -1.54 -9.18
CA ASP A 12 -13.48 -0.47 -8.27
C ASP A 12 -14.04 -1.04 -6.96
N ASP A 13 -14.17 -0.18 -5.94
CA ASP A 13 -14.88 -0.43 -4.68
C ASP A 13 -14.41 -1.65 -3.88
N ILE A 14 -13.12 -1.97 -3.93
CA ILE A 14 -12.54 -3.00 -3.08
C ILE A 14 -12.63 -2.54 -1.63
N ASN A 15 -13.61 -3.06 -0.92
CA ASN A 15 -13.87 -2.69 0.47
C ASN A 15 -13.01 -3.49 1.46
N THR A 16 -12.93 -3.02 2.70
CA THR A 16 -12.10 -3.64 3.73
C THR A 16 -12.55 -5.04 4.13
N ASP A 17 -13.83 -5.41 3.91
CA ASP A 17 -14.33 -6.78 4.14
C ASP A 17 -13.82 -7.76 3.08
N LEU A 18 -13.61 -7.30 1.85
CA LEU A 18 -12.98 -8.09 0.78
C LEU A 18 -11.47 -8.25 1.00
N ILE A 19 -10.82 -7.26 1.63
CA ILE A 19 -9.39 -7.34 1.94
C ILE A 19 -9.14 -8.31 3.10
N ILE A 20 -9.94 -8.19 4.16
CA ILE A 20 -9.89 -9.08 5.31
C ILE A 20 -11.27 -9.23 5.95
N ALA A 21 -11.81 -10.44 5.93
CA ALA A 21 -13.14 -10.68 6.46
C ALA A 21 -13.23 -10.40 7.97
N GLY A 22 -14.37 -9.86 8.42
CA GLY A 22 -14.59 -9.43 9.80
C GLY A 22 -14.33 -10.51 10.85
N LYS A 23 -14.48 -11.79 10.49
CA LYS A 23 -14.21 -12.95 11.38
C LYS A 23 -12.73 -13.02 11.82
N TYR A 24 -11.80 -12.48 11.01
CA TYR A 24 -10.36 -12.50 11.30
C TYR A 24 -9.85 -11.24 12.02
N THR A 25 -10.65 -10.18 12.12
CA THR A 25 -10.20 -8.91 12.71
C THR A 25 -10.01 -8.94 14.24
N LYS A 26 -10.46 -10.01 14.89
CA LYS A 26 -10.28 -10.21 16.34
C LYS A 26 -8.94 -10.88 16.71
N THR A 27 -8.22 -11.41 15.71
CA THR A 27 -6.92 -12.02 15.98
C THR A 27 -5.82 -10.97 16.08
N LEU A 28 -4.86 -11.20 17.00
CA LEU A 28 -3.61 -10.44 17.06
C LEU A 28 -2.48 -11.17 16.30
N ASP A 29 -2.77 -12.34 15.74
CA ASP A 29 -1.83 -13.13 14.96
C ASP A 29 -1.74 -12.54 13.53
N ILE A 30 -0.62 -11.89 13.25
CA ILE A 30 -0.33 -11.27 11.95
C ILE A 30 -0.23 -12.33 10.84
N GLY A 31 0.29 -13.51 11.15
CA GLY A 31 0.37 -14.63 10.22
C GLY A 31 -1.03 -15.10 9.77
N ALA A 32 -1.97 -15.17 10.72
CA ALA A 32 -3.36 -15.49 10.39
C ALA A 32 -4.03 -14.40 9.54
N LEU A 33 -3.69 -13.12 9.75
CA LEU A 33 -4.21 -12.03 8.90
C LEU A 33 -3.71 -12.15 7.45
N SER A 34 -2.42 -12.39 7.26
CA SER A 34 -1.83 -12.50 5.92
C SER A 34 -2.36 -13.72 5.16
N SER A 35 -2.54 -14.87 5.82
CA SER A 35 -3.02 -16.11 5.17
C SER A 35 -4.47 -16.03 4.68
N HIS A 36 -5.27 -15.12 5.24
CA HIS A 36 -6.67 -14.90 4.85
C HIS A 36 -6.90 -13.58 4.08
N CYS A 37 -5.80 -12.91 3.70
CA CYS A 37 -5.87 -11.66 2.94
C CYS A 37 -6.47 -11.93 1.56
N MET A 38 -7.50 -11.16 1.19
CA MET A 38 -8.20 -11.22 -0.10
C MET A 38 -8.88 -12.57 -0.42
N GLU A 39 -8.94 -13.53 0.51
CA GLU A 39 -9.40 -14.91 0.26
C GLU A 39 -10.83 -14.99 -0.34
N ASP A 40 -11.72 -14.08 0.07
CA ASP A 40 -13.11 -14.03 -0.42
C ASP A 40 -13.21 -13.44 -1.83
N LEU A 41 -12.19 -12.71 -2.31
CA LEU A 41 -12.15 -12.10 -3.64
C LEU A 41 -11.24 -12.86 -4.61
N ASP A 42 -10.09 -13.31 -4.13
CA ASP A 42 -9.06 -13.98 -4.91
C ASP A 42 -8.40 -15.09 -4.07
N PRO A 43 -8.89 -16.33 -4.15
CA PRO A 43 -8.32 -17.44 -3.37
C PRO A 43 -6.85 -17.71 -3.63
N ASP A 44 -6.33 -17.29 -4.80
CA ASP A 44 -4.94 -17.48 -5.19
C ASP A 44 -4.04 -16.29 -4.81
N PHE A 45 -4.60 -15.26 -4.13
CA PHE A 45 -3.89 -14.03 -3.78
C PHE A 45 -2.56 -14.28 -3.08
N HIS A 46 -2.56 -15.18 -2.11
CA HIS A 46 -1.35 -15.50 -1.35
C HIS A 46 -0.22 -16.02 -2.25
N GLN A 47 -0.54 -16.91 -3.21
CA GLN A 47 0.43 -17.42 -4.17
C GLN A 47 0.93 -16.34 -5.12
N LYS A 48 0.04 -15.43 -5.57
CA LYS A 48 0.39 -14.30 -6.42
C LYS A 48 1.32 -13.30 -5.72
N CYS A 49 1.28 -13.24 -4.40
CA CYS A 49 2.16 -12.38 -3.59
C CYS A 49 3.55 -12.97 -3.32
N GLU A 50 3.80 -14.25 -3.67
CA GLU A 50 5.11 -14.87 -3.50
C GLU A 50 6.19 -14.11 -4.29
N GLY A 51 7.22 -13.65 -3.59
CA GLY A 51 8.27 -12.81 -4.17
C GLY A 51 7.94 -11.31 -4.25
N GLY A 52 6.77 -10.92 -3.75
CA GLY A 52 6.28 -9.54 -3.71
C GLY A 52 5.32 -9.20 -4.84
N ALA A 53 4.35 -8.32 -4.56
CA ALA A 53 3.34 -7.90 -5.50
C ALA A 53 3.02 -6.40 -5.39
N ILE A 54 2.52 -5.82 -6.46
CA ILE A 54 1.86 -4.51 -6.47
C ILE A 54 0.38 -4.74 -6.74
N VAL A 55 -0.46 -4.44 -5.74
CA VAL A 55 -1.92 -4.48 -5.93
C VAL A 55 -2.33 -3.27 -6.74
N VAL A 56 -3.09 -3.49 -7.81
CA VAL A 56 -3.62 -2.45 -8.70
C VAL A 56 -5.13 -2.49 -8.63
N ALA A 57 -5.77 -1.35 -8.42
CA ALA A 57 -7.22 -1.28 -8.31
C ALA A 57 -7.79 -0.03 -8.99
N GLY A 58 -9.10 0.01 -9.10
CA GLY A 58 -9.82 1.14 -9.62
C GLY A 58 -10.09 2.22 -8.58
N LYS A 59 -11.31 2.74 -8.55
CA LYS A 59 -11.72 3.80 -7.64
C LYS A 59 -12.07 3.26 -6.25
N TYR A 60 -11.85 4.10 -5.24
CA TYR A 60 -12.37 3.94 -3.88
C TYR A 60 -11.86 2.69 -3.13
N PHE A 61 -10.59 2.33 -3.37
CA PHE A 61 -9.96 1.21 -2.69
C PHE A 61 -9.90 1.42 -1.17
N GLY A 62 -10.20 0.36 -0.40
CA GLY A 62 -10.22 0.38 1.06
C GLY A 62 -11.46 1.08 1.63
N CYS A 63 -12.56 1.17 0.88
CA CYS A 63 -13.84 1.66 1.39
C CYS A 63 -14.44 0.72 2.45
N GLY A 64 -15.52 1.15 3.10
CA GLY A 64 -16.19 0.37 4.15
C GLY A 64 -15.70 0.68 5.55
N SER A 65 -15.63 -0.33 6.41
CA SER A 65 -15.31 -0.18 7.83
C SER A 65 -13.86 0.26 8.07
N SER A 66 -13.64 1.06 9.12
CA SER A 66 -12.29 1.42 9.57
C SER A 66 -11.60 0.20 10.18
N ARG A 67 -10.79 -0.50 9.38
CA ARG A 67 -10.03 -1.68 9.81
C ARG A 67 -8.54 -1.47 9.57
N GLU A 68 -7.79 -1.32 10.64
CA GLU A 68 -6.33 -1.26 10.58
C GLU A 68 -5.72 -2.59 10.15
N GLN A 69 -6.46 -3.68 10.33
CA GLN A 69 -6.06 -5.03 9.89
C GLN A 69 -5.98 -5.15 8.37
N ALA A 70 -6.81 -4.42 7.61
CA ALA A 70 -6.83 -4.54 6.15
C ALA A 70 -5.50 -4.14 5.49
N PRO A 71 -4.93 -2.95 5.72
CA PRO A 71 -3.62 -2.62 5.18
C PRO A 71 -2.50 -3.48 5.78
N THR A 72 -2.64 -3.92 7.04
CA THR A 72 -1.68 -4.85 7.68
C THR A 72 -1.67 -6.19 6.96
N ALA A 73 -2.84 -6.78 6.69
CA ALA A 73 -2.95 -8.04 5.96
C ALA A 73 -2.29 -7.98 4.58
N LEU A 74 -2.53 -6.91 3.82
CA LEU A 74 -1.88 -6.69 2.51
C LEU A 74 -0.34 -6.64 2.63
N LYS A 75 0.18 -5.82 3.55
CA LYS A 75 1.62 -5.67 3.74
C LYS A 75 2.28 -6.99 4.13
N GLU A 76 1.70 -7.71 5.07
CA GLU A 76 2.23 -8.99 5.57
C GLU A 76 2.08 -10.13 4.57
N SER A 77 1.17 -10.00 3.58
CA SER A 77 1.08 -10.94 2.45
C SER A 77 2.18 -10.73 1.40
N GLY A 78 3.03 -9.70 1.54
CA GLY A 78 4.10 -9.41 0.58
C GLY A 78 3.75 -8.31 -0.42
N VAL A 79 2.64 -7.58 -0.23
CA VAL A 79 2.30 -6.43 -1.07
C VAL A 79 3.28 -5.29 -0.79
N GLN A 80 4.04 -4.89 -1.82
CA GLN A 80 5.02 -3.80 -1.73
C GLN A 80 4.36 -2.42 -1.74
N CYS A 81 3.30 -2.25 -2.50
CA CYS A 81 2.46 -1.05 -2.53
C CYS A 81 1.10 -1.34 -3.17
N VAL A 82 0.17 -0.40 -3.03
CA VAL A 82 -1.11 -0.42 -3.73
C VAL A 82 -1.21 0.79 -4.65
N ALA A 83 -1.46 0.56 -5.94
CA ALA A 83 -1.75 1.60 -6.94
C ALA A 83 -3.26 1.62 -7.23
N ALA A 84 -3.91 2.77 -7.12
CA ALA A 84 -5.34 2.88 -7.38
C ALA A 84 -5.69 4.28 -7.90
N LYS A 85 -6.86 4.39 -8.57
CA LYS A 85 -7.39 5.67 -9.02
C LYS A 85 -7.78 6.59 -7.86
N SER A 86 -8.25 6.00 -6.76
CA SER A 86 -8.51 6.72 -5.51
C SER A 86 -8.62 5.75 -4.32
N PHE A 87 -8.44 6.27 -3.12
CA PHE A 87 -8.52 5.54 -1.85
C PHE A 87 -9.55 6.13 -0.92
N SER A 88 -10.11 5.32 -0.01
CA SER A 88 -10.82 5.87 1.14
C SER A 88 -9.84 6.57 2.09
N ARG A 89 -10.27 7.67 2.71
CA ARG A 89 -9.38 8.47 3.59
C ARG A 89 -8.87 7.68 4.80
N ILE A 90 -9.70 6.82 5.35
CA ILE A 90 -9.36 6.03 6.54
C ILE A 90 -8.31 4.99 6.16
N PHE A 91 -8.55 4.22 5.10
CA PHE A 91 -7.58 3.24 4.61
C PHE A 91 -6.24 3.90 4.28
N TYR A 92 -6.27 5.05 3.59
CA TYR A 92 -5.07 5.80 3.22
C TYR A 92 -4.20 6.12 4.45
N ARG A 93 -4.81 6.65 5.51
CA ARG A 93 -4.10 6.99 6.75
C ARG A 93 -3.54 5.74 7.44
N SER A 94 -4.35 4.69 7.56
CA SER A 94 -3.93 3.44 8.19
C SER A 94 -2.78 2.79 7.43
N ALA A 95 -2.81 2.77 6.11
CA ALA A 95 -1.74 2.24 5.27
C ALA A 95 -0.41 2.99 5.46
N ILE A 96 -0.43 4.33 5.42
CA ILE A 96 0.76 5.15 5.69
C ILE A 96 1.30 4.89 7.10
N ASN A 97 0.42 4.79 8.10
CA ASN A 97 0.83 4.56 9.50
C ASN A 97 1.56 3.23 9.69
N ILE A 98 1.15 2.18 8.97
CA ILE A 98 1.81 0.87 9.06
C ILE A 98 2.97 0.71 8.07
N GLY A 99 3.22 1.73 7.23
CA GLY A 99 4.31 1.73 6.27
C GLY A 99 4.02 0.98 4.97
N LEU A 100 2.75 0.90 4.54
CA LEU A 100 2.35 0.41 3.22
C LEU A 100 2.21 1.60 2.26
N PRO A 101 3.07 1.71 1.22
CA PRO A 101 2.99 2.78 0.23
C PRO A 101 1.69 2.70 -0.60
N LEU A 102 1.11 3.86 -0.86
CA LEU A 102 -0.05 4.01 -1.74
C LEU A 102 0.29 4.96 -2.89
N ILE A 103 -0.13 4.60 -4.10
CA ILE A 103 0.11 5.33 -5.34
C ILE A 103 -1.25 5.70 -5.95
N GLU A 104 -1.56 6.99 -6.01
CA GLU A 104 -2.78 7.47 -6.66
C GLU A 104 -2.45 7.88 -8.10
N CYS A 105 -2.98 7.11 -9.07
CA CYS A 105 -2.74 7.29 -10.51
C CYS A 105 -3.87 6.70 -11.35
N ASP A 106 -3.86 6.95 -12.65
CA ASP A 106 -4.75 6.26 -13.58
C ASP A 106 -4.25 4.84 -13.86
N THR A 107 -4.98 3.85 -13.37
CA THR A 107 -4.63 2.43 -13.49
C THR A 107 -5.26 1.74 -14.70
N SER A 108 -5.93 2.47 -15.60
CA SER A 108 -6.75 1.91 -16.68
C SER A 108 -5.98 1.07 -17.70
N THR A 109 -4.69 1.35 -17.87
CA THR A 109 -3.82 0.67 -18.87
C THR A 109 -3.07 -0.53 -18.31
N ILE A 110 -3.02 -0.67 -16.97
CA ILE A 110 -2.30 -1.73 -16.30
C ILE A 110 -3.07 -3.05 -16.40
N ARG A 111 -2.37 -4.13 -16.73
CA ARG A 111 -2.93 -5.47 -16.85
C ARG A 111 -2.38 -6.41 -15.79
N GLU A 112 -3.14 -7.48 -15.50
CA GLU A 112 -2.69 -8.56 -14.64
C GLU A 112 -1.34 -9.11 -15.09
N GLY A 113 -0.39 -9.21 -14.16
CA GLY A 113 0.96 -9.73 -14.41
C GLY A 113 1.95 -8.76 -15.03
N ASP A 114 1.55 -7.51 -15.34
CA ASP A 114 2.50 -6.46 -15.75
C ASP A 114 3.56 -6.25 -14.67
N THR A 115 4.81 -6.04 -15.09
CA THR A 115 5.88 -5.67 -14.15
C THR A 115 5.88 -4.15 -13.98
N LEU A 116 5.65 -3.70 -12.76
CA LEU A 116 5.61 -2.29 -12.41
C LEU A 116 6.82 -1.89 -11.59
N GLU A 117 7.26 -0.64 -11.74
CA GLU A 117 8.34 -0.04 -10.97
C GLU A 117 7.96 1.37 -10.50
N TYR A 118 8.18 1.64 -9.22
CA TYR A 118 7.92 2.96 -8.62
C TYR A 118 9.02 3.35 -7.64
N GLU A 119 9.59 4.53 -7.82
CA GLU A 119 10.44 5.12 -6.81
C GLU A 119 9.62 5.97 -5.83
N LEU A 120 9.68 5.66 -4.54
CA LEU A 120 8.91 6.35 -3.51
C LEU A 120 9.16 7.85 -3.52
N GLY A 121 8.12 8.62 -3.80
CA GLY A 121 8.17 10.07 -3.99
C GLY A 121 8.44 10.50 -5.43
N GLY A 122 8.56 9.55 -6.36
CA GLY A 122 8.64 9.82 -7.78
C GLY A 122 7.34 10.36 -8.35
N SER A 123 7.41 10.95 -9.54
CA SER A 123 6.28 11.54 -10.25
C SER A 123 5.58 10.59 -11.22
N GLU A 124 6.10 9.38 -11.40
CA GLU A 124 5.58 8.38 -12.34
C GLU A 124 5.71 6.95 -11.81
N LEU A 125 4.72 6.12 -12.14
CA LEU A 125 4.74 4.68 -12.04
C LEU A 125 5.09 4.12 -13.43
N ARG A 126 6.13 3.33 -13.53
CA ARG A 126 6.59 2.75 -14.80
C ARG A 126 6.02 1.36 -14.97
N ASN A 127 5.38 1.11 -16.11
CA ASN A 127 5.03 -0.23 -16.55
C ASN A 127 6.17 -0.76 -17.43
N LEU A 128 7.01 -1.63 -16.87
CA LEU A 128 8.17 -2.17 -17.57
C LEU A 128 7.78 -3.17 -18.67
N THR A 129 6.57 -3.73 -18.62
CA THR A 129 6.05 -4.65 -19.63
C THR A 129 5.67 -3.92 -20.91
N THR A 130 5.03 -2.75 -20.77
CA THR A 130 4.54 -1.95 -21.91
C THR A 130 5.45 -0.79 -22.28
N GLY A 131 6.36 -0.38 -21.37
CA GLY A 131 7.19 0.81 -21.51
C GLY A 131 6.45 2.12 -21.16
N GLU A 132 5.23 2.05 -20.66
CA GLU A 132 4.42 3.23 -20.31
C GLU A 132 4.86 3.85 -18.99
N ALA A 133 4.92 5.19 -18.94
CA ALA A 133 5.11 5.98 -17.73
C ALA A 133 3.77 6.63 -17.35
N ILE A 134 3.22 6.26 -16.21
CA ILE A 134 1.92 6.69 -15.71
C ILE A 134 2.14 7.80 -14.66
N PRO A 135 1.64 9.02 -14.86
CA PRO A 135 1.77 10.10 -13.89
C PRO A 135 1.14 9.75 -12.54
N VAL A 136 1.85 10.03 -11.46
CA VAL A 136 1.44 9.75 -10.08
C VAL A 136 1.16 11.05 -9.35
N LYS A 137 0.10 11.07 -8.54
CA LYS A 137 -0.17 12.17 -7.63
C LYS A 137 0.95 12.28 -6.57
N PRO A 138 1.56 13.46 -6.42
CA PRO A 138 2.68 13.63 -5.50
C PRO A 138 2.34 13.25 -4.06
N LEU A 139 3.22 12.49 -3.43
CA LEU A 139 3.12 12.15 -2.01
C LEU A 139 3.83 13.23 -1.18
N PRO A 140 3.18 13.83 -0.15
CA PRO A 140 3.82 14.81 0.72
C PRO A 140 5.12 14.28 1.36
N ALA A 141 6.15 15.12 1.46
CA ALA A 141 7.47 14.74 1.98
C ALA A 141 7.42 14.09 3.36
N LEU A 142 6.55 14.58 4.25
CA LEU A 142 6.34 13.98 5.57
C LEU A 142 5.89 12.51 5.47
N MET A 143 4.95 12.22 4.57
CA MET A 143 4.46 10.84 4.36
C MET A 143 5.53 9.95 3.74
N GLN A 144 6.32 10.46 2.79
CA GLN A 144 7.46 9.74 2.23
C GLN A 144 8.46 9.34 3.32
N ASN A 145 8.76 10.24 4.25
CA ASN A 145 9.70 9.95 5.34
C ASN A 145 9.14 8.94 6.36
N ILE A 146 7.82 8.98 6.65
CA ILE A 146 7.15 7.96 7.46
C ILE A 146 7.28 6.58 6.79
N LEU A 147 6.99 6.50 5.49
CA LEU A 147 7.10 5.26 4.71
C LEU A 147 8.55 4.73 4.64
N ARG A 148 9.54 5.62 4.46
CA ARG A 148 10.97 5.24 4.48
C ARG A 148 11.41 4.69 5.83
N CYS A 149 10.79 5.14 6.92
CA CYS A 149 11.03 4.58 8.26
C CYS A 149 10.33 3.23 8.48
N GLY A 150 9.42 2.81 7.60
CA GLY A 150 8.63 1.59 7.78
C GLY A 150 7.29 1.79 8.49
N GLY A 151 6.86 3.06 8.66
CA GLY A 151 5.59 3.44 9.28
C GLY A 151 5.76 4.24 10.58
N MET A 152 4.65 4.65 11.16
CA MET A 152 4.63 5.54 12.32
C MET A 152 5.21 4.89 13.59
N VAL A 153 5.01 3.58 13.77
CA VAL A 153 5.57 2.86 14.93
C VAL A 153 7.10 2.92 14.90
N GLU A 154 7.69 2.70 13.73
CA GLU A 154 9.14 2.76 13.56
C GLU A 154 9.69 4.19 13.71
N VAL A 155 8.93 5.21 13.26
CA VAL A 155 9.23 6.62 13.54
C VAL A 155 9.29 6.86 15.06
N MET A 156 8.28 6.39 15.81
CA MET A 156 8.23 6.57 17.26
C MET A 156 9.39 5.87 17.97
N LYS A 157 9.73 4.65 17.56
CA LYS A 157 10.89 3.90 18.10
C LYS A 157 12.21 4.62 17.84
N LYS A 158 12.41 5.07 16.58
CA LYS A 158 13.67 5.68 16.14
C LYS A 158 13.93 7.06 16.74
N TYR A 159 12.88 7.90 16.79
CA TYR A 159 13.02 9.32 17.18
C TYR A 159 12.51 9.61 18.60
N GLY A 160 11.90 8.64 19.27
CA GLY A 160 11.34 8.83 20.60
C GLY A 160 10.13 9.78 20.66
N GLY A 161 9.56 10.15 19.50
CA GLY A 161 8.38 11.00 19.41
C GLY A 161 8.25 11.72 18.08
N PHE A 162 7.01 12.01 17.68
CA PHE A 162 6.69 12.64 16.39
C PHE A 162 7.28 14.06 16.24
N HIS A 163 7.34 14.83 17.32
CA HIS A 163 7.91 16.18 17.30
C HIS A 163 9.41 16.19 16.96
N ARG A 164 10.19 15.22 17.45
CA ARG A 164 11.60 15.10 17.09
C ARG A 164 11.79 14.71 15.63
N PHE A 165 10.97 13.77 15.17
CA PHE A 165 10.95 13.37 13.77
C PHE A 165 10.64 14.53 12.82
N THR A 166 9.60 15.33 13.09
CA THR A 166 9.23 16.47 12.23
C THR A 166 10.33 17.54 12.19
N LYS A 167 11.00 17.83 13.30
CA LYS A 167 12.15 18.75 13.33
C LYS A 167 13.28 18.29 12.42
N GLU A 168 13.66 17.01 12.51
CA GLU A 168 14.76 16.46 11.71
C GLU A 168 14.43 16.45 10.21
N VAL A 169 13.19 16.08 9.86
CA VAL A 169 12.70 16.11 8.45
C VAL A 169 12.72 17.53 7.89
N THR A 170 12.34 18.54 8.70
CA THR A 170 12.35 19.95 8.25
C THR A 170 13.77 20.47 8.07
N MET A 171 14.71 20.08 8.93
CA MET A 171 16.12 20.50 8.83
C MET A 171 16.85 19.88 7.63
N ASN A 172 16.47 18.68 7.21
CA ASN A 172 17.11 17.97 6.10
C ASN A 172 16.54 18.32 4.71
N ASN A 173 15.42 19.04 4.64
CA ASN A 173 14.76 19.48 3.40
C ASN A 173 14.91 20.99 3.12
N GLY A 174 15.72 21.72 3.88
CA GLY A 174 16.13 23.11 3.66
C GLY A 174 17.58 23.18 3.22
#